data_5e683bb9e55a7e112d7952315dde8fff
#
_entry.id   5e683bb9e55a7e112d7952315dde8fff
#
_cell.length_a   1.000
_cell.length_b   1.000
_cell.length_c   1.000
_cell.angle_alpha   90.00
_cell.angle_beta   90.00
_cell.angle_gamma   90.00
#
_symmetry.space_group_name_H-M   'P 1'
#
loop_
_entity.id
_entity.type
_entity.pdbx_description
1 polymer ?
#
loop_
_entity_poly.entity_id
_entity_poly.type
_entity_poly.pdbx_seq_one_letter_code
_entity_poly.pdbx_strand_id
1 'polypeptide(L)'
;MSLRSCGLLVFAFSLLTFCVCAAEVLAASTPCQSISLEGSGYTVCEIDLRRHVVRLFWRKPDGEPYGYLAALPPAQRAGRLVFAMNAGMYDPAYRPVGLYVENGRELVRANTKAGPGNFHMRPNGVFYIVGETAGVLDTGSFLTKRQAVDFATQSGPMLVVNGRLHPVFGRSRSRKYRSGVGLRDEHTLAFAISEAEVTFSEFARLFRDRLKCDNALFLDGGSVPSLYAPELRRTGNFLRLGPMIAVYERAR
;
A
#
# COMPACT_ATOMS: atom_id res chain seq x y z
N MET A 1 69.66 -42.25 -53.90
CA MET A 1 68.52 -41.34 -54.20
C MET A 1 67.57 -41.45 -53.03
N SER A 2 67.55 -40.42 -52.14
CA SER A 2 66.82 -40.43 -50.88
C SER A 2 65.63 -39.50 -50.97
N LEU A 3 64.42 -40.01 -50.81
CA LEU A 3 63.20 -39.21 -50.67
C LEU A 3 63.03 -38.83 -49.21
N ARG A 4 63.02 -37.56 -48.91
CA ARG A 4 62.68 -37.01 -47.63
C ARG A 4 61.14 -36.80 -47.56
N SER A 5 60.53 -37.50 -46.62
CA SER A 5 59.11 -37.32 -46.27
C SER A 5 58.98 -36.12 -45.37
N CYS A 6 58.14 -35.15 -45.78
CA CYS A 6 57.81 -33.95 -45.03
C CYS A 6 56.54 -34.22 -44.20
N GLY A 7 56.65 -34.34 -42.90
CA GLY A 7 55.52 -34.51 -41.99
C GLY A 7 54.86 -33.18 -41.66
N LEU A 8 53.56 -33.09 -41.96
CA LEU A 8 52.71 -31.95 -41.67
C LEU A 8 52.14 -32.11 -40.27
N LEU A 9 52.55 -31.27 -39.32
CA LEU A 9 51.98 -31.19 -37.97
C LEU A 9 50.71 -30.31 -38.03
N VAL A 10 49.52 -30.93 -37.83
CA VAL A 10 48.26 -30.20 -37.69
C VAL A 10 48.07 -29.90 -36.22
N PHE A 11 48.17 -28.61 -35.86
CA PHE A 11 47.79 -28.11 -34.51
C PHE A 11 46.26 -27.94 -34.45
N ALA A 12 45.59 -28.79 -33.70
CA ALA A 12 44.16 -28.62 -33.38
C ALA A 12 44.00 -27.58 -32.27
N PHE A 13 43.51 -26.40 -32.63
CA PHE A 13 43.13 -25.35 -31.66
C PHE A 13 41.76 -25.66 -31.12
N SER A 14 41.66 -26.16 -29.88
CA SER A 14 40.42 -26.39 -29.19
C SER A 14 39.88 -25.05 -28.64
N LEU A 15 38.84 -24.48 -29.28
CA LEU A 15 38.11 -23.32 -28.77
C LEU A 15 37.22 -23.79 -27.60
N LEU A 16 37.64 -23.51 -26.36
CA LEU A 16 36.75 -23.60 -25.21
C LEU A 16 35.81 -22.38 -25.25
N THR A 17 34.57 -22.60 -25.65
CA THR A 17 33.51 -21.61 -25.55
C THR A 17 33.06 -21.54 -24.09
N PHE A 18 33.48 -20.50 -23.36
CA PHE A 18 32.97 -20.19 -22.04
C PHE A 18 31.56 -19.62 -22.20
N CYS A 19 30.56 -20.44 -21.88
CA CYS A 19 29.16 -20.00 -21.77
C CYS A 19 29.02 -19.21 -20.46
N VAL A 20 29.15 -17.88 -20.53
CA VAL A 20 28.86 -17.00 -19.40
C VAL A 20 27.33 -16.95 -19.25
N CYS A 21 26.78 -17.78 -18.37
CA CYS A 21 25.41 -17.60 -17.87
C CYS A 21 25.37 -16.25 -17.12
N ALA A 22 24.95 -15.19 -17.80
CA ALA A 22 24.55 -13.97 -17.16
C ALA A 22 23.29 -14.28 -16.33
N ALA A 23 23.46 -14.48 -15.03
CA ALA A 23 22.35 -14.44 -14.10
C ALA A 23 21.80 -13.00 -14.13
N GLU A 24 20.69 -12.79 -14.82
CA GLU A 24 19.91 -11.57 -14.69
C GLU A 24 19.49 -11.47 -13.23
N VAL A 25 20.22 -10.65 -12.47
CA VAL A 25 19.76 -10.16 -11.18
C VAL A 25 18.51 -9.33 -11.50
N LEU A 26 17.34 -9.95 -11.40
CA LEU A 26 16.08 -9.17 -11.36
C LEU A 26 16.24 -8.17 -10.22
N ALA A 27 16.56 -6.92 -10.57
CA ALA A 27 16.49 -5.82 -9.64
C ALA A 27 15.07 -5.83 -9.07
N ALA A 28 14.93 -6.08 -7.78
CA ALA A 28 13.65 -6.01 -7.10
C ALA A 28 13.11 -4.61 -7.34
N SER A 29 12.09 -4.50 -8.21
CA SER A 29 11.46 -3.22 -8.49
C SER A 29 10.96 -2.66 -7.17
N THR A 30 11.36 -1.44 -6.83
CA THR A 30 10.86 -0.74 -5.65
C THR A 30 9.33 -0.68 -5.76
N PRO A 31 8.59 -1.15 -4.76
CA PRO A 31 7.12 -1.14 -4.83
C PRO A 31 6.55 0.28 -4.86
N CYS A 32 7.34 1.28 -4.48
CA CYS A 32 6.93 2.68 -4.41
C CYS A 32 7.59 3.51 -5.51
N GLN A 33 6.81 4.36 -6.18
CA GLN A 33 7.28 5.26 -7.24
C GLN A 33 6.52 6.58 -7.22
N SER A 34 7.17 7.64 -7.71
CA SER A 34 6.51 8.93 -7.96
C SER A 34 5.88 8.91 -9.35
N ILE A 35 4.64 9.35 -9.44
CA ILE A 35 3.91 9.48 -10.71
C ILE A 35 3.24 10.84 -10.80
N SER A 36 2.89 11.27 -12.03
CA SER A 36 2.08 12.44 -12.28
C SER A 36 0.79 12.06 -13.01
N LEU A 37 -0.31 12.67 -12.62
CA LEU A 37 -1.60 12.55 -13.30
C LEU A 37 -2.29 13.91 -13.28
N GLU A 38 -2.73 14.39 -14.46
CA GLU A 38 -3.45 15.67 -14.62
C GLU A 38 -2.72 16.86 -13.96
N GLY A 39 -1.37 16.89 -14.04
CA GLY A 39 -0.54 17.94 -13.47
C GLY A 39 -0.30 17.85 -11.96
N SER A 40 -0.86 16.87 -11.27
CA SER A 40 -0.62 16.61 -9.84
C SER A 40 0.34 15.45 -9.63
N GLY A 41 1.25 15.61 -8.66
CA GLY A 41 2.20 14.56 -8.26
C GLY A 41 1.63 13.64 -7.19
N TYR A 42 1.99 12.38 -7.27
CA TYR A 42 1.62 11.35 -6.28
C TYR A 42 2.80 10.40 -6.04
N THR A 43 2.91 9.89 -4.83
CA THR A 43 3.70 8.67 -4.57
C THR A 43 2.74 7.49 -4.43
N VAL A 44 2.99 6.46 -5.23
CA VAL A 44 2.19 5.23 -5.26
C VAL A 44 3.07 4.05 -4.90
N CYS A 45 2.56 3.17 -4.03
CA CYS A 45 3.19 1.91 -3.67
C CYS A 45 2.25 0.77 -4.07
N GLU A 46 2.65 -0.06 -5.03
CA GLU A 46 1.89 -1.23 -5.47
C GLU A 46 2.53 -2.50 -4.91
N ILE A 47 1.72 -3.37 -4.31
CA ILE A 47 2.19 -4.61 -3.69
C ILE A 47 1.34 -5.81 -4.10
N ASP A 48 1.97 -6.98 -4.08
CA ASP A 48 1.33 -8.28 -4.21
C ASP A 48 1.42 -8.98 -2.84
N LEU A 49 0.27 -9.37 -2.28
CA LEU A 49 0.17 -10.01 -0.96
C LEU A 49 0.81 -11.41 -0.90
N ARG A 50 1.07 -12.03 -2.05
CA ARG A 50 1.86 -13.27 -2.14
C ARG A 50 3.35 -13.04 -1.88
N ARG A 51 3.82 -11.80 -2.05
CA ARG A 51 5.22 -11.37 -1.86
C ARG A 51 5.40 -10.43 -0.66
N HIS A 52 4.32 -9.83 -0.18
CA HIS A 52 4.33 -8.85 0.90
C HIS A 52 3.31 -9.19 1.98
N VAL A 53 3.57 -8.71 3.17
CA VAL A 53 2.65 -8.84 4.32
C VAL A 53 2.25 -7.44 4.76
N VAL A 54 0.94 -7.19 4.81
CA VAL A 54 0.38 -5.96 5.36
C VAL A 54 0.02 -6.17 6.82
N ARG A 55 0.37 -5.21 7.68
CA ARG A 55 0.00 -5.18 9.09
C ARG A 55 -0.52 -3.81 9.47
N LEU A 56 -1.41 -3.80 10.45
CA LEU A 56 -1.85 -2.58 11.12
C LEU A 56 -1.17 -2.46 12.47
N PHE A 57 -0.89 -1.23 12.87
CA PHE A 57 -0.29 -0.88 14.15
C PHE A 57 -0.99 0.34 14.74
N TRP A 58 -1.37 0.25 15.99
CA TRP A 58 -1.91 1.37 16.75
C TRP A 58 -1.16 1.56 18.06
N ARG A 59 -1.11 0.54 18.90
CA ARG A 59 -0.47 0.56 20.21
C ARG A 59 0.67 -0.43 20.32
N LYS A 60 1.68 -0.04 21.05
CA LYS A 60 2.78 -0.92 21.48
C LYS A 60 2.26 -1.94 22.51
N PRO A 61 3.06 -2.97 22.85
CA PRO A 61 2.70 -3.93 23.88
C PRO A 61 2.48 -3.31 25.28
N ASP A 62 3.10 -2.18 25.56
CA ASP A 62 2.91 -1.41 26.79
C ASP A 62 1.62 -0.57 26.82
N GLY A 63 0.85 -0.58 25.74
CA GLY A 63 -0.40 0.16 25.58
C GLY A 63 -0.24 1.59 25.03
N GLU A 64 0.96 2.11 24.91
CA GLU A 64 1.21 3.43 24.36
C GLU A 64 1.07 3.42 22.82
N PRO A 65 0.52 4.47 22.19
CA PRO A 65 0.49 4.60 20.75
C PRO A 65 1.90 4.60 20.15
N TYR A 66 2.10 3.93 19.00
CA TYR A 66 3.34 4.06 18.24
C TYR A 66 3.61 5.52 17.84
N GLY A 67 2.59 6.20 17.37
CA GLY A 67 2.57 7.64 17.08
C GLY A 67 3.34 8.06 15.82
N TYR A 68 4.42 7.38 15.45
CA TYR A 68 5.26 7.77 14.31
C TYR A 68 5.60 6.55 13.45
N LEU A 69 5.64 6.75 12.12
CA LEU A 69 5.99 5.67 11.18
C LEU A 69 7.41 5.12 11.43
N ALA A 70 8.34 5.99 11.80
CA ALA A 70 9.71 5.59 12.14
C ALA A 70 9.82 4.78 13.45
N ALA A 71 8.77 4.78 14.29
CA ALA A 71 8.74 3.97 15.52
C ALA A 71 8.23 2.54 15.27
N LEU A 72 7.75 2.25 14.06
CA LEU A 72 7.30 0.90 13.70
C LEU A 72 8.49 -0.06 13.64
N PRO A 73 8.28 -1.35 13.95
CA PRO A 73 9.34 -2.33 13.86
C PRO A 73 9.96 -2.37 12.46
N PRO A 74 11.29 -2.21 12.30
CA PRO A 74 11.96 -2.19 11.00
C PRO A 74 11.94 -3.57 10.32
N ALA A 75 11.74 -4.63 11.11
CA ALA A 75 11.54 -5.99 10.64
C ALA A 75 10.54 -6.73 11.52
N GLN A 76 9.87 -7.69 10.95
CA GLN A 76 8.96 -8.62 11.60
C GLN A 76 9.37 -10.04 11.22
N ARG A 77 8.72 -11.06 11.79
CA ARG A 77 8.89 -12.44 11.33
C ARG A 77 8.60 -12.61 9.83
N ALA A 78 7.79 -11.70 9.26
CA ALA A 78 7.48 -11.70 7.85
C ALA A 78 8.63 -11.20 6.96
N GLY A 79 9.55 -10.36 7.48
CA GLY A 79 10.65 -9.78 6.72
C GLY A 79 10.90 -8.32 7.05
N ARG A 80 11.64 -7.63 6.18
CA ARG A 80 12.03 -6.22 6.31
C ARG A 80 10.86 -5.28 5.97
N LEU A 81 10.75 -4.16 6.68
CA LEU A 81 9.79 -3.09 6.37
C LEU A 81 10.11 -2.45 5.01
N VAL A 82 9.15 -2.47 4.12
CA VAL A 82 9.22 -1.89 2.78
C VAL A 82 8.77 -0.44 2.79
N PHE A 83 7.56 -0.21 3.30
CA PHE A 83 7.03 1.13 3.54
C PHE A 83 5.98 1.09 4.66
N ALA A 84 5.67 2.26 5.19
CA ALA A 84 4.55 2.46 6.11
C ALA A 84 3.85 3.78 5.82
N MET A 85 2.55 3.85 6.16
CA MET A 85 1.75 5.06 6.00
C MET A 85 0.66 5.16 7.08
N ASN A 86 0.00 6.31 7.15
CA ASN A 86 -1.19 6.45 7.99
C ASN A 86 -2.28 5.48 7.54
N ALA A 87 -3.06 4.96 8.48
CA ALA A 87 -4.25 4.15 8.22
C ALA A 87 -5.53 5.00 8.23
N GLY A 88 -6.64 4.42 8.67
CA GLY A 88 -7.93 5.10 8.78
C GLY A 88 -7.94 6.21 9.83
N MET A 89 -8.99 7.02 9.81
CA MET A 89 -9.14 8.21 10.64
C MET A 89 -9.17 7.89 12.13
N TYR A 90 -8.73 8.85 12.93
CA TYR A 90 -8.65 8.76 14.39
C TYR A 90 -9.11 10.07 15.05
N ASP A 91 -9.45 9.98 16.33
CA ASP A 91 -9.86 11.10 17.16
C ASP A 91 -8.64 11.86 17.75
N PRO A 92 -8.86 13.01 18.42
CA PRO A 92 -7.76 13.77 19.07
C PRO A 92 -6.95 12.98 20.12
N ALA A 93 -7.49 11.86 20.62
CA ALA A 93 -6.78 10.93 21.50
C ALA A 93 -6.05 9.81 20.74
N TYR A 94 -5.91 9.97 19.42
CA TYR A 94 -5.27 9.01 18.51
C TYR A 94 -5.96 7.63 18.44
N ARG A 95 -7.26 7.56 18.81
CA ARG A 95 -8.05 6.32 18.75
C ARG A 95 -8.73 6.20 17.39
N PRO A 96 -8.74 5.00 16.76
CA PRO A 96 -9.52 4.79 15.54
C PRO A 96 -10.99 5.21 15.73
N VAL A 97 -11.52 5.97 14.78
CA VAL A 97 -12.93 6.47 14.85
C VAL A 97 -13.93 5.37 14.50
N GLY A 98 -13.51 4.34 13.78
CA GLY A 98 -14.32 3.20 13.36
C GLY A 98 -13.62 1.88 13.55
N LEU A 99 -14.11 0.86 12.84
CA LEU A 99 -13.58 -0.50 12.96
C LEU A 99 -12.07 -0.53 12.89
N TYR A 100 -11.48 -1.21 13.87
CA TYR A 100 -10.06 -1.50 13.87
C TYR A 100 -9.82 -2.93 14.38
N VAL A 101 -9.27 -3.76 13.50
CA VAL A 101 -8.89 -5.14 13.80
C VAL A 101 -7.39 -5.29 13.64
N GLU A 102 -6.73 -5.88 14.62
CA GLU A 102 -5.30 -6.15 14.62
C GLU A 102 -5.04 -7.58 15.10
N ASN A 103 -4.33 -8.37 14.29
CA ASN A 103 -4.04 -9.77 14.57
C ASN A 103 -5.30 -10.60 14.90
N GLY A 104 -6.36 -10.43 14.12
CA GLY A 104 -7.65 -11.13 14.27
C GLY A 104 -8.50 -10.65 15.45
N ARG A 105 -8.09 -9.62 16.19
CA ARG A 105 -8.84 -9.08 17.34
C ARG A 105 -9.48 -7.75 16.99
N GLU A 106 -10.78 -7.65 17.13
CA GLU A 106 -11.51 -6.38 17.05
C GLU A 106 -11.20 -5.53 18.30
N LEU A 107 -10.42 -4.47 18.11
CA LEU A 107 -10.04 -3.54 19.17
C LEU A 107 -10.98 -2.32 19.24
N VAL A 108 -11.57 -1.94 18.11
CA VAL A 108 -12.59 -0.89 18.02
C VAL A 108 -13.70 -1.37 17.08
N ARG A 109 -14.94 -1.21 17.51
CA ARG A 109 -16.12 -1.61 16.76
C ARG A 109 -16.38 -0.72 15.54
N ALA A 110 -17.07 -1.26 14.55
CA ALA A 110 -17.49 -0.49 13.40
C ALA A 110 -18.39 0.69 13.80
N ASN A 111 -18.13 1.84 13.20
CA ASN A 111 -18.92 3.03 13.42
C ASN A 111 -19.86 3.24 12.23
N THR A 112 -21.15 3.00 12.48
CA THR A 112 -22.24 3.15 11.49
C THR A 112 -23.06 4.41 11.72
N LYS A 113 -22.70 5.26 12.69
CA LYS A 113 -23.42 6.49 13.00
C LYS A 113 -23.32 7.50 11.86
N ALA A 114 -24.34 8.33 11.70
CA ALA A 114 -24.25 9.53 10.89
C ALA A 114 -23.48 10.61 11.65
N GLY A 115 -22.83 11.53 10.94
CA GLY A 115 -22.08 12.61 11.54
C GLY A 115 -21.45 13.52 10.51
N PRO A 116 -20.81 14.60 10.92
CA PRO A 116 -20.07 15.51 10.06
C PRO A 116 -18.72 14.92 9.64
N GLY A 117 -18.13 15.51 8.59
CA GLY A 117 -16.78 15.20 8.13
C GLY A 117 -16.70 14.00 7.19
N ASN A 118 -15.50 13.79 6.68
CA ASN A 118 -15.23 12.82 5.62
C ASN A 118 -15.51 11.38 6.05
N PHE A 119 -15.22 11.03 7.31
CA PHE A 119 -15.48 9.68 7.84
C PHE A 119 -16.95 9.23 7.67
N HIS A 120 -17.87 10.15 7.88
CA HIS A 120 -19.31 9.89 7.82
C HIS A 120 -19.93 10.08 6.42
N MET A 121 -19.13 10.52 5.43
CA MET A 121 -19.59 10.62 4.04
C MET A 121 -19.79 9.22 3.46
N ARG A 122 -21.03 8.88 3.13
CA ARG A 122 -21.40 7.53 2.67
C ARG A 122 -21.42 7.43 1.14
N PRO A 123 -20.97 6.27 0.61
CA PRO A 123 -20.45 5.12 1.35
C PRO A 123 -19.05 5.39 1.94
N ASN A 124 -18.92 5.17 3.25
CA ASN A 124 -17.63 4.95 3.87
C ASN A 124 -17.30 3.45 3.82
N GLY A 125 -16.07 3.06 4.10
CA GLY A 125 -15.66 1.69 3.83
C GLY A 125 -14.67 1.12 4.83
N VAL A 126 -14.39 -0.16 4.63
CA VAL A 126 -13.43 -0.95 5.38
C VAL A 126 -12.40 -1.52 4.41
N PHE A 127 -11.13 -1.23 4.67
CA PHE A 127 -10.00 -1.97 4.11
C PHE A 127 -9.64 -3.10 5.07
N TYR A 128 -9.48 -4.32 4.56
CA TYR A 128 -9.21 -5.51 5.36
C TYR A 128 -8.28 -6.50 4.66
N ILE A 129 -7.63 -7.35 5.46
CA ILE A 129 -6.73 -8.42 5.03
C ILE A 129 -7.21 -9.75 5.64
N VAL A 130 -7.17 -10.81 4.81
CA VAL A 130 -7.39 -12.20 5.20
C VAL A 130 -6.32 -13.04 4.53
N GLY A 131 -5.34 -13.50 5.30
CA GLY A 131 -4.20 -14.26 4.76
C GLY A 131 -3.45 -13.48 3.67
N GLU A 132 -3.50 -13.98 2.44
CA GLU A 132 -2.88 -13.39 1.26
C GLU A 132 -3.88 -12.66 0.35
N THR A 133 -5.06 -12.37 0.85
CA THR A 133 -6.08 -11.63 0.14
C THR A 133 -6.47 -10.36 0.88
N ALA A 134 -6.98 -9.38 0.14
CA ALA A 134 -7.48 -8.14 0.68
C ALA A 134 -8.85 -7.78 0.13
N GLY A 135 -9.51 -6.87 0.79
CA GLY A 135 -10.75 -6.28 0.30
C GLY A 135 -10.91 -4.82 0.71
N VAL A 136 -11.63 -4.10 -0.13
CA VAL A 136 -12.16 -2.77 0.17
C VAL A 136 -13.65 -2.82 -0.10
N LEU A 137 -14.45 -2.71 0.93
CA LEU A 137 -15.92 -2.78 0.85
C LEU A 137 -16.55 -1.58 1.54
N ASP A 138 -17.74 -1.19 1.11
CA ASP A 138 -18.53 -0.30 1.95
C ASP A 138 -18.85 -0.96 3.30
N THR A 139 -18.99 -0.13 4.33
CA THR A 139 -19.13 -0.63 5.71
C THR A 139 -20.33 -1.56 5.89
N GLY A 140 -21.46 -1.28 5.22
CA GLY A 140 -22.64 -2.12 5.31
C GLY A 140 -22.41 -3.52 4.73
N SER A 141 -21.86 -3.58 3.52
CA SER A 141 -21.51 -4.84 2.86
C SER A 141 -20.46 -5.64 3.65
N PHE A 142 -19.45 -4.96 4.21
CA PHE A 142 -18.45 -5.62 5.06
C PHE A 142 -19.12 -6.29 6.28
N LEU A 143 -19.97 -5.58 7.01
CA LEU A 143 -20.63 -6.09 8.20
C LEU A 143 -21.59 -7.26 7.90
N THR A 144 -22.21 -7.24 6.71
CA THR A 144 -23.10 -8.33 6.28
C THR A 144 -22.33 -9.63 6.00
N LYS A 145 -21.11 -9.55 5.51
CA LYS A 145 -20.26 -10.73 5.22
C LYS A 145 -19.87 -11.53 6.47
N ARG A 146 -19.80 -10.89 7.64
CA ARG A 146 -19.45 -11.52 8.94
C ARG A 146 -18.19 -12.40 8.87
N GLN A 147 -17.23 -12.04 8.02
CA GLN A 147 -15.99 -12.81 7.87
C GLN A 147 -14.97 -12.43 8.94
N ALA A 148 -14.21 -13.41 9.42
CA ALA A 148 -13.04 -13.17 10.23
C ALA A 148 -11.95 -12.53 9.36
N VAL A 149 -11.26 -11.53 9.89
CA VAL A 149 -10.18 -10.83 9.20
C VAL A 149 -8.96 -10.72 10.11
N ASP A 150 -7.76 -10.75 9.53
CA ASP A 150 -6.53 -10.60 10.29
C ASP A 150 -6.31 -9.14 10.68
N PHE A 151 -6.59 -8.23 9.74
CA PHE A 151 -6.47 -6.78 9.92
C PHE A 151 -7.63 -6.07 9.23
N ALA A 152 -8.14 -5.02 9.84
CA ALA A 152 -9.12 -4.13 9.21
C ALA A 152 -9.04 -2.70 9.76
N THR A 153 -9.30 -1.72 8.91
CA THR A 153 -9.46 -0.32 9.31
C THR A 153 -10.62 0.31 8.54
N GLN A 154 -11.53 0.93 9.27
CA GLN A 154 -12.62 1.70 8.69
C GLN A 154 -12.18 3.14 8.46
N SER A 155 -12.58 3.70 7.32
CA SER A 155 -12.34 5.10 6.99
C SER A 155 -13.42 5.61 6.00
N GLY A 156 -13.25 6.81 5.47
CA GLY A 156 -14.21 7.33 4.51
C GLY A 156 -13.87 8.71 3.98
N PRO A 157 -14.45 9.01 2.81
CA PRO A 157 -15.37 8.20 2.01
C PRO A 157 -14.65 7.11 1.18
N MET A 158 -15.41 6.17 0.61
CA MET A 158 -14.89 5.38 -0.51
C MET A 158 -14.63 6.31 -1.71
N LEU A 159 -13.48 6.11 -2.35
CA LEU A 159 -13.07 6.90 -3.53
C LEU A 159 -13.67 6.32 -4.81
N VAL A 160 -13.60 5.00 -4.91
CA VAL A 160 -14.16 4.20 -6.02
C VAL A 160 -15.00 3.09 -5.43
N VAL A 161 -16.16 2.83 -6.02
CA VAL A 161 -17.08 1.77 -5.65
C VAL A 161 -17.50 1.03 -6.90
N ASN A 162 -17.09 -0.23 -7.05
CA ASN A 162 -17.38 -1.06 -8.24
C ASN A 162 -17.08 -0.31 -9.55
N GLY A 163 -15.86 0.27 -9.67
CA GLY A 163 -15.39 1.00 -10.83
C GLY A 163 -15.98 2.41 -11.02
N ARG A 164 -16.86 2.87 -10.12
CA ARG A 164 -17.49 4.18 -10.20
C ARG A 164 -16.95 5.14 -9.14
N LEU A 165 -16.71 6.39 -9.55
CA LEU A 165 -16.33 7.44 -8.59
C LEU A 165 -17.50 7.75 -7.66
N HIS A 166 -17.18 8.11 -6.42
CA HIS A 166 -18.17 8.53 -5.45
C HIS A 166 -18.99 9.74 -5.99
N PRO A 167 -20.32 9.69 -6.01
CA PRO A 167 -21.15 10.66 -6.75
C PRO A 167 -21.07 12.10 -6.24
N VAL A 168 -20.68 12.29 -4.97
CA VAL A 168 -20.60 13.62 -4.33
C VAL A 168 -19.34 14.40 -4.74
N PHE A 169 -18.32 13.75 -5.27
CA PHE A 169 -17.01 14.39 -5.52
C PHE A 169 -17.05 15.49 -6.58
N GLY A 170 -17.94 15.38 -7.57
CA GLY A 170 -18.08 16.39 -8.61
C GLY A 170 -18.50 17.79 -8.10
N ARG A 171 -19.03 17.86 -6.88
CA ARG A 171 -19.49 19.12 -6.26
C ARG A 171 -18.47 19.74 -5.30
N SER A 172 -17.47 18.98 -4.85
CA SER A 172 -16.48 19.46 -3.88
C SER A 172 -15.27 20.08 -4.58
N ARG A 173 -14.95 21.31 -4.21
CA ARG A 173 -13.72 22.01 -4.64
C ARG A 173 -12.64 22.00 -3.57
N SER A 174 -12.86 21.35 -2.45
CA SER A 174 -11.90 21.28 -1.34
C SER A 174 -10.63 20.55 -1.79
N ARG A 175 -9.51 21.25 -1.78
CA ARG A 175 -8.18 20.73 -2.06
C ARG A 175 -7.45 20.48 -0.74
N LYS A 176 -6.87 19.31 -0.57
CA LYS A 176 -6.09 18.89 0.60
C LYS A 176 -5.09 17.80 0.18
N TYR A 177 -4.02 17.61 0.97
CA TYR A 177 -3.24 16.39 0.88
C TYR A 177 -4.12 15.20 1.21
N ARG A 178 -3.91 14.07 0.52
CA ARG A 178 -4.76 12.88 0.65
C ARG A 178 -3.93 11.61 0.66
N SER A 179 -4.39 10.62 1.40
CA SER A 179 -3.88 9.25 1.36
C SER A 179 -5.02 8.26 1.14
N GLY A 180 -4.72 7.11 0.57
CA GLY A 180 -5.73 6.10 0.26
C GLY A 180 -5.14 4.74 -0.09
N VAL A 181 -6.03 3.75 -0.13
CA VAL A 181 -5.74 2.39 -0.56
C VAL A 181 -6.78 1.94 -1.58
N GLY A 182 -6.34 1.26 -2.62
CA GLY A 182 -7.20 0.69 -3.64
C GLY A 182 -6.87 -0.77 -3.88
N LEU A 183 -7.87 -1.50 -4.36
CA LEU A 183 -7.80 -2.91 -4.68
C LEU A 183 -7.91 -3.06 -6.21
N ARG A 184 -6.86 -3.59 -6.85
CA ARG A 184 -6.88 -3.95 -8.27
C ARG A 184 -7.48 -5.34 -8.46
N ASP A 185 -7.04 -6.28 -7.64
CA ASP A 185 -7.57 -7.62 -7.48
C ASP A 185 -7.36 -8.08 -6.03
N GLU A 186 -7.79 -9.28 -5.66
CA GLU A 186 -7.75 -9.76 -4.26
C GLU A 186 -6.32 -9.91 -3.69
N HIS A 187 -5.29 -9.89 -4.53
CA HIS A 187 -3.89 -9.98 -4.10
C HIS A 187 -3.11 -8.68 -4.33
N THR A 188 -3.58 -7.80 -5.23
CA THR A 188 -2.84 -6.61 -5.67
C THR A 188 -3.44 -5.34 -5.10
N LEU A 189 -2.68 -4.67 -4.24
CA LEU A 189 -3.03 -3.42 -3.59
C LEU A 189 -2.22 -2.25 -4.15
N ALA A 190 -2.87 -1.10 -4.25
CA ALA A 190 -2.23 0.18 -4.51
C ALA A 190 -2.47 1.13 -3.33
N PHE A 191 -1.40 1.63 -2.73
CA PHE A 191 -1.42 2.69 -1.73
C PHE A 191 -0.94 3.98 -2.38
N ALA A 192 -1.56 5.10 -2.06
CA ALA A 192 -1.17 6.37 -2.62
C ALA A 192 -1.23 7.52 -1.62
N ILE A 193 -0.32 8.48 -1.82
CA ILE A 193 -0.33 9.78 -1.15
C ILE A 193 -0.17 10.86 -2.22
N SER A 194 -0.92 11.97 -2.11
CA SER A 194 -0.73 13.12 -2.99
C SER A 194 0.44 13.98 -2.51
N GLU A 195 1.25 14.48 -3.45
CA GLU A 195 2.40 15.36 -3.18
C GLU A 195 2.01 16.85 -3.17
N ALA A 196 0.76 17.13 -3.55
CA ALA A 196 0.15 18.45 -3.51
C ALA A 196 -1.28 18.32 -2.99
N GLU A 197 -1.91 19.43 -2.68
CA GLU A 197 -3.32 19.47 -2.37
C GLU A 197 -4.15 19.15 -3.62
N VAL A 198 -5.01 18.14 -3.53
CA VAL A 198 -5.88 17.68 -4.62
C VAL A 198 -7.33 17.58 -4.13
N THR A 199 -8.28 17.65 -5.08
CA THR A 199 -9.69 17.36 -4.79
C THR A 199 -9.92 15.86 -4.58
N PHE A 200 -11.06 15.49 -4.02
CA PHE A 200 -11.46 14.08 -3.96
C PHE A 200 -11.64 13.47 -5.35
N SER A 201 -12.14 14.25 -6.30
CA SER A 201 -12.34 13.78 -7.68
C SER A 201 -11.01 13.44 -8.37
N GLU A 202 -9.99 14.31 -8.27
CA GLU A 202 -8.64 14.05 -8.80
C GLU A 202 -8.03 12.82 -8.15
N PHE A 203 -8.11 12.72 -6.83
CA PHE A 203 -7.55 11.59 -6.09
C PHE A 203 -8.28 10.26 -6.39
N ALA A 204 -9.60 10.29 -6.57
CA ALA A 204 -10.37 9.11 -6.93
C ALA A 204 -10.09 8.66 -8.38
N ARG A 205 -9.89 9.59 -9.33
CA ARG A 205 -9.46 9.25 -10.69
C ARG A 205 -8.08 8.59 -10.72
N LEU A 206 -7.16 8.97 -9.84
CA LEU A 206 -5.89 8.26 -9.69
C LEU A 206 -6.12 6.76 -9.50
N PHE A 207 -6.97 6.39 -8.54
CA PHE A 207 -7.24 4.97 -8.26
C PHE A 207 -7.98 4.28 -9.39
N ARG A 208 -9.06 4.89 -9.92
CA ARG A 208 -9.86 4.26 -10.97
C ARG A 208 -9.13 4.19 -12.32
N ASP A 209 -8.62 5.34 -12.78
CA ASP A 209 -8.20 5.48 -14.17
C ASP A 209 -6.73 5.07 -14.36
N ARG A 210 -5.85 5.39 -13.41
CA ARG A 210 -4.41 5.13 -13.52
C ARG A 210 -4.02 3.81 -12.84
N LEU A 211 -4.54 3.54 -11.64
CA LEU A 211 -4.19 2.35 -10.86
C LEU A 211 -5.13 1.17 -11.10
N LYS A 212 -6.23 1.38 -11.85
CA LYS A 212 -7.20 0.35 -12.25
C LYS A 212 -7.81 -0.38 -11.03
N CYS A 213 -8.14 0.37 -9.98
CA CYS A 213 -8.78 -0.16 -8.79
C CYS A 213 -10.30 -0.06 -8.91
N ASP A 214 -11.00 -1.18 -8.82
CA ASP A 214 -12.46 -1.22 -8.81
C ASP A 214 -13.05 -0.73 -7.49
N ASN A 215 -12.30 -0.86 -6.39
CA ASN A 215 -12.66 -0.31 -5.09
C ASN A 215 -11.46 0.41 -4.48
N ALA A 216 -11.70 1.60 -3.92
CA ALA A 216 -10.67 2.38 -3.25
C ALA A 216 -11.26 3.18 -2.09
N LEU A 217 -10.48 3.32 -1.03
CA LEU A 217 -10.86 3.96 0.22
C LEU A 217 -9.91 5.12 0.53
N PHE A 218 -10.48 6.27 0.85
CA PHE A 218 -9.74 7.37 1.45
C PHE A 218 -9.40 7.02 2.91
N LEU A 219 -8.13 7.17 3.28
CA LEU A 219 -7.67 6.86 4.63
C LEU A 219 -7.76 8.09 5.52
N ASP A 220 -6.90 9.08 5.32
CA ASP A 220 -6.99 10.37 6.00
C ASP A 220 -6.37 11.47 5.13
N GLY A 221 -6.52 12.73 5.54
CA GLY A 221 -6.10 13.87 4.75
C GLY A 221 -5.71 15.10 5.57
N GLY A 222 -5.54 16.23 4.87
CA GLY A 222 -5.10 17.48 5.48
C GLY A 222 -3.62 17.43 5.83
N SER A 223 -3.27 17.53 7.10
CA SER A 223 -1.89 17.43 7.60
C SER A 223 -1.44 16.01 7.92
N VAL A 224 -2.36 15.04 7.93
CA VAL A 224 -2.11 13.65 8.36
C VAL A 224 -1.38 12.78 7.33
N PRO A 225 -1.61 12.90 5.98
CA PRO A 225 -0.98 12.01 5.03
C PRO A 225 0.52 11.93 5.23
N SER A 226 0.99 10.72 5.49
CA SER A 226 2.37 10.44 5.85
C SER A 226 2.80 9.12 5.25
N LEU A 227 4.01 9.10 4.68
CA LEU A 227 4.62 7.93 4.06
C LEU A 227 6.07 7.80 4.49
N TYR A 228 6.42 6.67 5.09
CA TYR A 228 7.78 6.22 5.31
C TYR A 228 8.13 5.21 4.22
N ALA A 229 9.08 5.54 3.37
CA ALA A 229 9.55 4.69 2.28
C ALA A 229 11.07 4.89 2.12
N PRO A 230 11.91 4.08 2.78
CA PRO A 230 13.36 4.30 2.85
C PRO A 230 14.02 4.36 1.47
N GLU A 231 13.57 3.54 0.53
CA GLU A 231 14.11 3.49 -0.83
C GLU A 231 13.86 4.80 -1.62
N LEU A 232 12.79 5.53 -1.28
CA LEU A 232 12.52 6.87 -1.79
C LEU A 232 13.07 7.99 -0.89
N ARG A 233 13.85 7.65 0.15
CA ARG A 233 14.36 8.58 1.18
C ARG A 233 13.25 9.37 1.87
N ARG A 234 12.05 8.76 2.02
CA ARG A 234 10.92 9.37 2.72
C ARG A 234 10.86 8.88 4.17
N THR A 235 10.87 9.80 5.11
CA THR A 235 10.91 9.53 6.56
C THR A 235 9.54 9.63 7.24
N GLY A 236 8.49 9.94 6.50
CA GLY A 236 7.19 10.31 7.05
C GLY A 236 7.12 11.79 7.41
N ASN A 237 5.99 12.21 7.95
CA ASN A 237 5.87 13.55 8.54
C ASN A 237 6.18 13.52 10.04
N PHE A 238 6.28 14.69 10.67
CA PHE A 238 6.58 14.85 12.08
C PHE A 238 5.31 14.84 12.98
N LEU A 239 4.14 14.68 12.38
CA LEU A 239 2.89 14.65 13.14
C LEU A 239 2.68 13.27 13.74
N ARG A 240 2.16 13.27 14.97
CA ARG A 240 1.76 12.03 15.62
C ARG A 240 0.52 11.45 14.94
N LEU A 241 0.55 10.16 14.71
CA LEU A 241 -0.51 9.40 14.04
C LEU A 241 -1.25 8.50 15.04
N GLY A 242 -2.50 8.19 14.72
CA GLY A 242 -3.26 7.10 15.33
C GLY A 242 -2.86 5.76 14.70
N PRO A 243 -3.80 5.03 14.06
CA PRO A 243 -3.50 3.77 13.39
C PRO A 243 -2.63 3.98 12.15
N MET A 244 -1.75 3.00 11.90
CA MET A 244 -0.80 3.00 10.79
C MET A 244 -0.84 1.67 10.05
N ILE A 245 -0.53 1.71 8.76
CA ILE A 245 -0.31 0.55 7.89
C ILE A 245 1.19 0.39 7.71
N ALA A 246 1.69 -0.83 7.82
CA ALA A 246 3.05 -1.18 7.44
C ALA A 246 3.06 -2.39 6.50
N VAL A 247 3.95 -2.35 5.52
CA VAL A 247 4.13 -3.40 4.53
C VAL A 247 5.53 -3.95 4.65
N TYR A 248 5.62 -5.26 4.80
CA TYR A 248 6.86 -6.01 4.94
C TYR A 248 7.08 -6.94 3.75
N GLU A 249 8.35 -7.18 3.41
CA GLU A 249 8.68 -8.30 2.53
C GLU A 249 8.19 -9.60 3.16
N ARG A 250 7.69 -10.53 2.34
CA ARG A 250 7.40 -11.88 2.83
C ARG A 250 8.72 -12.65 2.90
N ALA A 251 9.06 -13.19 4.06
CA ALA A 251 10.17 -14.10 4.21
C ALA A 251 9.94 -15.35 3.32
N ARG A 252 10.98 -15.75 2.59
CA ARG A 252 10.99 -16.96 1.76
C ARG A 252 11.15 -18.20 2.62
#